data_99d34bd17e1c572e20a306e0aefda2ea
#
_entry.id   99d34bd17e1c572e20a306e0aefda2ea
#
_cell.length_a   1.000
_cell.length_b   1.000
_cell.length_c   1.000
_cell.angle_alpha   90.00
_cell.angle_beta   90.00
_cell.angle_gamma   90.00
#
_symmetry.space_group_name_H-M   'P 1'
#
loop_
_entity.id
_entity.type
_entity.pdbx_description
1 polymer ?
#
loop_
_entity_poly.entity_id
_entity_poly.type
_entity_poly.pdbx_seq_one_letter_code
_entity_poly.pdbx_strand_id
1 'polypeptide(L)'
;MNILNVMWSGGSPFASIHSVHRQVLAHAPSGAQVTNWLLLGEGLCSGVGQTRSWHLSPRVLKGRLAHRLALSWVKWRLRRALKVVVPDVLLLDGLGVARLLLPLLRRLPDVQVTVLFHGTTRLTRRDVALFRQFPVERLTVAAVSTTLALSLAQGLGRSVQSLRVALNPRAFTDHSLDREQARQALSLMEDGLVLGAVGRLVESKGFEMLIQAFARTRAVQQGARLVILGDGPLRGQLEAQARSLGVGDRVRFYGHREDSIRLYPAFDWLLLPSRSEGLGLVLQEAVLSKVPVVCSDLPVFREQLADAGRYLPTDDLYAWADVIDDCAFQDAGAKASEQWQALAPEQGWQAFRSGSASLLAR
;
A
#
# COMPACT_ATOMS: atom_id res chain seq x y z
N MET A 1 -0.78 18.76 22.52
CA MET A 1 -1.06 18.83 21.07
C MET A 1 -2.06 17.75 20.69
N ASN A 2 -3.12 18.12 19.97
CA ASN A 2 -4.17 17.21 19.55
C ASN A 2 -4.01 16.87 18.06
N ILE A 3 -3.79 15.62 17.75
CA ILE A 3 -3.70 15.12 16.36
C ILE A 3 -4.99 14.40 16.00
N LEU A 4 -5.63 14.80 14.90
CA LEU A 4 -6.79 14.13 14.36
C LEU A 4 -6.43 13.43 13.06
N ASN A 5 -6.43 12.11 13.06
CA ASN A 5 -6.27 11.29 11.87
C ASN A 5 -7.65 10.90 11.31
N VAL A 6 -7.90 11.17 10.03
CA VAL A 6 -9.18 10.86 9.40
C VAL A 6 -9.00 9.93 8.22
N MET A 7 -9.50 8.72 8.37
CA MET A 7 -9.45 7.64 7.38
C MET A 7 -10.76 7.52 6.63
N TRP A 8 -10.67 7.22 5.32
CA TRP A 8 -11.86 7.06 4.49
C TRP A 8 -12.67 5.83 4.87
N SER A 9 -12.04 4.67 5.00
CA SER A 9 -12.73 3.41 5.27
C SER A 9 -11.90 2.45 6.10
N GLY A 10 -12.56 1.62 6.88
CA GLY A 10 -11.99 0.51 7.62
C GLY A 10 -12.04 -0.81 6.87
N GLY A 11 -11.45 -1.85 7.48
CA GLY A 11 -11.46 -3.23 7.02
C GLY A 11 -10.20 -3.65 6.25
N SER A 12 -10.06 -4.96 6.07
CA SER A 12 -8.89 -5.60 5.46
C SER A 12 -8.50 -5.06 4.07
N PRO A 13 -9.42 -4.59 3.19
CA PRO A 13 -9.02 -4.01 1.91
C PRO A 13 -8.16 -2.75 2.02
N PHE A 14 -8.14 -2.11 3.18
CA PHE A 14 -7.40 -0.87 3.45
C PHE A 14 -6.24 -1.07 4.44
N ALA A 15 -5.90 -2.31 4.78
CA ALA A 15 -4.88 -2.64 5.79
C ALA A 15 -3.54 -1.95 5.54
N SER A 16 -3.07 -1.91 4.29
CA SER A 16 -1.81 -1.23 3.92
C SER A 16 -1.87 0.28 4.18
N ILE A 17 -2.99 0.95 3.87
CA ILE A 17 -3.19 2.37 4.13
C ILE A 17 -3.20 2.63 5.65
N HIS A 18 -3.93 1.80 6.41
CA HIS A 18 -3.94 1.88 7.88
C HIS A 18 -2.55 1.66 8.48
N SER A 19 -1.76 0.73 7.93
CA SER A 19 -0.39 0.49 8.35
C SER A 19 0.49 1.73 8.16
N VAL A 20 0.38 2.40 7.01
CA VAL A 20 1.13 3.65 6.76
C VAL A 20 0.73 4.74 7.75
N HIS A 21 -0.57 4.98 7.96
CA HIS A 21 -1.02 5.98 8.94
C HIS A 21 -0.57 5.64 10.35
N ARG A 22 -0.62 4.37 10.76
CA ARG A 22 -0.09 3.91 12.06
C ARG A 22 1.39 4.21 12.20
N GLN A 23 2.19 3.92 11.17
CA GLN A 23 3.63 4.19 11.20
C GLN A 23 3.92 5.70 11.27
N VAL A 24 3.19 6.53 10.52
CA VAL A 24 3.32 8.00 10.61
C VAL A 24 2.97 8.48 12.03
N LEU A 25 1.83 8.04 12.58
CA LEU A 25 1.35 8.46 13.91
C LEU A 25 2.22 7.96 15.06
N ALA A 26 2.97 6.86 14.87
CA ALA A 26 3.94 6.37 15.86
C ALA A 26 5.09 7.39 16.10
N HIS A 27 5.25 8.37 15.22
CA HIS A 27 6.24 9.45 15.34
C HIS A 27 5.61 10.78 15.81
N ALA A 28 4.40 10.73 16.36
CA ALA A 28 3.78 11.90 16.98
C ALA A 28 4.65 12.41 18.16
N PRO A 29 4.72 13.72 18.38
CA PRO A 29 5.44 14.29 19.52
C PRO A 29 5.00 13.68 20.85
N SER A 30 5.95 13.57 21.81
CA SER A 30 5.66 13.06 23.15
C SER A 30 4.53 13.86 23.80
N GLY A 31 3.55 13.16 24.38
CA GLY A 31 2.37 13.77 25.01
C GLY A 31 1.28 14.23 24.04
N ALA A 32 1.42 14.00 22.73
CA ALA A 32 0.34 14.27 21.79
C ALA A 32 -0.83 13.30 21.99
N GLN A 33 -2.04 13.85 21.98
CA GLN A 33 -3.27 13.05 22.01
C GLN A 33 -3.72 12.76 20.57
N VAL A 34 -3.76 11.48 20.21
CA VAL A 34 -4.18 11.04 18.88
C VAL A 34 -5.62 10.55 18.92
N THR A 35 -6.44 11.13 18.06
CA THR A 35 -7.82 10.67 17.80
C THR A 35 -7.93 10.24 16.34
N ASN A 36 -8.53 9.06 16.12
CA ASN A 36 -8.78 8.55 14.78
C ASN A 36 -10.27 8.63 14.47
N TRP A 37 -10.60 9.16 13.29
CA TRP A 37 -11.95 9.07 12.73
C TRP A 37 -11.95 8.12 11.55
N LEU A 38 -12.81 7.11 11.61
CA LEU A 38 -13.08 6.20 10.54
C LEU A 38 -14.43 6.55 9.93
N LEU A 39 -14.46 7.04 8.69
CA LEU A 39 -15.70 7.56 8.09
C LEU A 39 -16.65 6.45 7.66
N LEU A 40 -16.13 5.41 7.03
CA LEU A 40 -16.88 4.25 6.52
C LEU A 40 -16.39 2.96 7.16
N GLY A 41 -17.32 2.01 7.35
CA GLY A 41 -17.00 0.67 7.86
C GLY A 41 -16.51 0.67 9.32
N GLU A 42 -15.98 -0.47 9.70
CA GLU A 42 -15.42 -0.77 11.02
C GLU A 42 -14.10 -1.52 10.87
N GLY A 43 -13.41 -1.68 11.99
CA GLY A 43 -12.18 -2.48 12.08
C GLY A 43 -10.92 -1.67 11.91
N LEU A 44 -9.81 -2.36 11.72
CA LEU A 44 -8.43 -1.88 11.77
C LEU A 44 -8.29 -0.37 11.64
N CYS A 45 -7.89 0.26 12.72
CA CYS A 45 -7.40 1.63 12.69
C CYS A 45 -5.92 1.64 13.05
N SER A 46 -5.32 2.82 13.11
CA SER A 46 -3.88 2.99 13.28
C SER A 46 -3.26 2.30 14.52
N GLY A 47 -4.06 1.79 15.45
CA GLY A 47 -3.56 1.23 16.72
C GLY A 47 -2.90 2.26 17.63
N VAL A 48 -2.87 3.53 17.25
CA VAL A 48 -2.34 4.66 18.00
C VAL A 48 -3.50 5.58 18.38
N GLY A 49 -3.70 5.82 19.67
CA GLY A 49 -4.78 6.68 20.18
C GLY A 49 -6.18 6.05 20.16
N GLN A 50 -7.20 6.90 20.32
CA GLN A 50 -8.60 6.47 20.38
C GLN A 50 -9.23 6.51 18.98
N THR A 51 -10.09 5.52 18.68
CA THR A 51 -10.79 5.43 17.40
C THR A 51 -12.29 5.67 17.56
N ARG A 52 -12.84 6.51 16.68
CA ARG A 52 -14.28 6.76 16.53
C ARG A 52 -14.73 6.37 15.12
N SER A 53 -15.62 5.38 15.02
CA SER A 53 -16.29 5.02 13.76
C SER A 53 -17.54 5.90 13.57
N TRP A 54 -17.68 6.44 12.36
CA TRP A 54 -18.79 7.33 11.99
C TRP A 54 -19.95 6.60 11.30
N HIS A 55 -19.69 5.39 10.78
CA HIS A 55 -20.67 4.56 10.05
C HIS A 55 -21.43 5.31 8.96
N LEU A 56 -20.74 6.19 8.22
CA LEU A 56 -21.37 6.95 7.15
C LEU A 56 -21.67 6.05 5.96
N SER A 57 -22.71 6.41 5.19
CA SER A 57 -23.05 5.68 3.98
C SER A 57 -22.19 6.14 2.79
N PRO A 58 -21.58 5.21 2.01
CA PRO A 58 -20.88 5.56 0.77
C PRO A 58 -21.77 6.31 -0.23
N ARG A 59 -23.07 6.04 -0.26
CA ARG A 59 -24.04 6.72 -1.14
C ARG A 59 -24.18 8.20 -0.80
N VAL A 60 -24.19 8.53 0.51
CA VAL A 60 -24.24 9.91 1.00
C VAL A 60 -22.95 10.65 0.68
N LEU A 61 -21.79 10.03 0.92
CA LEU A 61 -20.49 10.66 0.67
C LEU A 61 -20.19 10.86 -0.81
N LYS A 62 -20.69 9.99 -1.69
CA LYS A 62 -20.53 10.16 -3.16
C LYS A 62 -21.42 11.26 -3.75
N GLY A 63 -22.28 11.91 -2.94
CA GLY A 63 -22.95 13.18 -3.27
C GLY A 63 -23.91 13.14 -4.45
N ARG A 64 -24.62 12.01 -4.69
CA ARG A 64 -25.71 11.98 -5.67
C ARG A 64 -26.81 12.97 -5.25
N LEU A 65 -27.49 13.61 -6.22
CA LEU A 65 -28.50 14.66 -5.98
C LEU A 65 -29.48 14.33 -4.86
N ALA A 66 -29.99 13.10 -4.81
CA ALA A 66 -30.93 12.61 -3.79
C ALA A 66 -30.35 12.62 -2.34
N HIS A 67 -29.05 12.76 -2.16
CA HIS A 67 -28.41 12.72 -0.84
C HIS A 67 -27.78 14.05 -0.41
N ARG A 68 -28.08 15.16 -1.10
CA ARG A 68 -27.46 16.47 -0.79
C ARG A 68 -27.79 16.98 0.61
N LEU A 69 -29.04 16.80 1.08
CA LEU A 69 -29.43 17.16 2.43
C LEU A 69 -28.72 16.31 3.49
N ALA A 70 -28.64 14.99 3.26
CA ALA A 70 -27.92 14.08 4.13
C ALA A 70 -26.43 14.44 4.21
N LEU A 71 -25.81 14.80 3.09
CA LEU A 71 -24.42 15.27 3.07
C LEU A 71 -24.23 16.57 3.85
N SER A 72 -25.19 17.50 3.78
CA SER A 72 -25.16 18.74 4.55
C SER A 72 -25.24 18.48 6.05
N TRP A 73 -26.09 17.54 6.45
CA TRP A 73 -26.20 17.11 7.85
C TRP A 73 -24.91 16.40 8.34
N VAL A 74 -24.32 15.53 7.52
CA VAL A 74 -23.00 14.91 7.82
C VAL A 74 -21.95 15.99 8.02
N LYS A 75 -21.86 16.96 7.11
CA LYS A 75 -20.91 18.09 7.24
C LYS A 75 -21.13 18.90 8.52
N TRP A 76 -22.38 19.14 8.89
CA TRP A 76 -22.73 19.83 10.14
C TRP A 76 -22.26 19.03 11.35
N ARG A 77 -22.53 17.70 11.39
CA ARG A 77 -22.03 16.81 12.48
C ARG A 77 -20.52 16.82 12.59
N LEU A 78 -19.81 16.64 11.47
CA LEU A 78 -18.34 16.66 11.44
C LEU A 78 -17.81 18.01 11.91
N ARG A 79 -18.40 19.12 11.49
CA ARG A 79 -18.00 20.46 11.93
C ARG A 79 -18.19 20.64 13.44
N ARG A 80 -19.30 20.15 13.99
CA ARG A 80 -19.53 20.19 15.44
C ARG A 80 -18.50 19.35 16.20
N ALA A 81 -18.18 18.16 15.70
CA ALA A 81 -17.17 17.30 16.31
C ALA A 81 -15.76 17.90 16.22
N LEU A 82 -15.39 18.55 15.13
CA LEU A 82 -14.12 19.28 15.00
C LEU A 82 -13.97 20.36 16.09
N LYS A 83 -15.05 21.06 16.43
CA LYS A 83 -15.05 22.07 17.50
C LYS A 83 -14.86 21.45 18.90
N VAL A 84 -15.21 20.17 19.10
CA VAL A 84 -15.02 19.46 20.36
C VAL A 84 -13.61 18.90 20.47
N VAL A 85 -13.08 18.33 19.38
CA VAL A 85 -11.72 17.75 19.35
C VAL A 85 -10.65 18.83 19.38
N VAL A 86 -10.93 20.01 18.80
CA VAL A 86 -9.97 21.14 18.67
C VAL A 86 -8.58 20.65 18.26
N PRO A 87 -8.46 20.07 17.03
CA PRO A 87 -7.18 19.52 16.59
C PRO A 87 -6.19 20.62 16.27
N ASP A 88 -4.92 20.42 16.64
CA ASP A 88 -3.79 21.25 16.21
C ASP A 88 -3.33 20.80 14.80
N VAL A 89 -3.29 19.49 14.58
CA VAL A 89 -2.85 18.86 13.33
C VAL A 89 -3.89 17.85 12.85
N LEU A 90 -4.20 17.89 11.55
CA LEU A 90 -5.02 16.87 10.87
C LEU A 90 -4.19 16.09 9.86
N LEU A 91 -4.29 14.76 9.92
CA LEU A 91 -3.81 13.86 8.89
C LEU A 91 -5.01 13.27 8.15
N LEU A 92 -5.13 13.53 6.85
CA LEU A 92 -6.27 13.15 6.01
C LEU A 92 -5.86 12.06 4.99
N ASP A 93 -6.62 10.97 4.94
CA ASP A 93 -6.46 9.89 4.00
C ASP A 93 -6.97 10.29 2.60
N GLY A 94 -6.09 10.84 1.79
CA GLY A 94 -6.26 11.09 0.37
C GLY A 94 -7.38 12.05 -0.03
N LEU A 95 -7.71 12.01 -1.32
CA LEU A 95 -8.62 12.96 -1.96
C LEU A 95 -10.06 12.89 -1.43
N GLY A 96 -10.55 11.68 -1.11
CA GLY A 96 -11.92 11.48 -0.64
C GLY A 96 -12.19 12.24 0.66
N VAL A 97 -11.31 12.09 1.64
CA VAL A 97 -11.39 12.79 2.93
C VAL A 97 -11.15 14.29 2.74
N ALA A 98 -10.18 14.67 1.90
CA ALA A 98 -9.88 16.06 1.59
C ALA A 98 -11.09 16.81 1.03
N ARG A 99 -11.82 16.23 0.06
CA ARG A 99 -13.06 16.81 -0.50
C ARG A 99 -14.12 17.09 0.56
N LEU A 100 -14.19 16.26 1.58
CA LEU A 100 -15.18 16.38 2.65
C LEU A 100 -14.76 17.42 3.69
N LEU A 101 -13.51 17.39 4.13
CA LEU A 101 -13.06 18.16 5.30
C LEU A 101 -12.43 19.52 4.98
N LEU A 102 -11.66 19.68 3.88
CA LEU A 102 -11.03 20.96 3.58
C LEU A 102 -12.02 22.14 3.55
N PRO A 103 -13.25 22.00 2.99
CA PRO A 103 -14.22 23.11 3.05
C PRO A 103 -14.67 23.48 4.48
N LEU A 104 -14.64 22.52 5.41
CA LEU A 104 -15.00 22.74 6.82
C LEU A 104 -13.88 23.41 7.59
N LEU A 105 -12.62 23.05 7.27
CA LEU A 105 -11.41 23.50 7.95
C LEU A 105 -11.00 24.93 7.57
N ARG A 106 -11.53 25.49 6.48
CA ARG A 106 -11.25 26.90 6.09
C ARG A 106 -11.62 27.91 7.18
N ARG A 107 -12.57 27.58 8.05
CA ARG A 107 -13.05 28.44 9.13
C ARG A 107 -12.38 28.17 10.48
N LEU A 108 -11.37 27.30 10.52
CA LEU A 108 -10.56 26.96 11.69
C LEU A 108 -9.12 27.42 11.41
N PRO A 109 -8.74 28.69 11.72
CA PRO A 109 -7.49 29.28 11.21
C PRO A 109 -6.20 28.64 11.74
N ASP A 110 -6.23 28.07 12.95
CA ASP A 110 -5.03 27.61 13.67
C ASP A 110 -4.69 26.14 13.44
N VAL A 111 -5.37 25.47 12.50
CA VAL A 111 -5.21 24.03 12.26
C VAL A 111 -4.27 23.78 11.08
N GLN A 112 -3.22 22.98 11.30
CA GLN A 112 -2.36 22.44 10.24
C GLN A 112 -2.98 21.19 9.63
N VAL A 113 -2.98 21.10 8.32
CA VAL A 113 -3.62 19.98 7.60
C VAL A 113 -2.62 19.31 6.69
N THR A 114 -2.45 18.01 6.84
CA THR A 114 -1.71 17.15 5.91
C THR A 114 -2.69 16.25 5.16
N VAL A 115 -2.64 16.25 3.83
CA VAL A 115 -3.36 15.27 3.00
C VAL A 115 -2.34 14.28 2.45
N LEU A 116 -2.42 13.02 2.89
CA LEU A 116 -1.52 11.95 2.49
C LEU A 116 -2.14 11.09 1.39
N PHE A 117 -1.51 11.04 0.24
CA PHE A 117 -1.93 10.23 -0.91
C PHE A 117 -1.20 8.88 -0.95
N HIS A 118 -1.96 7.80 -1.14
CA HIS A 118 -1.47 6.42 -1.13
C HIS A 118 -1.41 5.75 -2.51
N GLY A 119 -1.94 6.37 -3.52
CA GLY A 119 -1.97 5.82 -4.88
C GLY A 119 -2.40 6.84 -5.93
N THR A 120 -2.32 6.42 -7.18
CA THR A 120 -2.72 7.25 -8.31
C THR A 120 -4.18 7.69 -8.19
N THR A 121 -4.42 8.96 -8.41
CA THR A 121 -5.73 9.59 -8.23
C THR A 121 -6.03 10.52 -9.39
N ARG A 122 -7.18 10.31 -10.02
CA ARG A 122 -7.64 11.23 -11.07
C ARG A 122 -8.18 12.52 -10.45
N LEU A 123 -7.45 13.61 -10.65
CA LEU A 123 -7.83 14.94 -10.21
C LEU A 123 -8.81 15.58 -11.19
N THR A 124 -9.87 16.21 -10.68
CA THR A 124 -10.78 17.05 -11.45
C THR A 124 -10.41 18.53 -11.30
N ARG A 125 -10.89 19.39 -12.20
CA ARG A 125 -10.74 20.85 -12.06
C ARG A 125 -11.22 21.39 -10.70
N ARG A 126 -12.27 20.77 -10.14
CA ARG A 126 -12.83 21.14 -8.82
C ARG A 126 -11.85 20.78 -7.68
N ASP A 127 -11.15 19.67 -7.82
CA ASP A 127 -10.13 19.27 -6.82
C ASP A 127 -8.95 20.23 -6.82
N VAL A 128 -8.44 20.57 -8.01
CA VAL A 128 -7.37 21.55 -8.14
C VAL A 128 -7.79 22.90 -7.51
N ALA A 129 -9.00 23.37 -7.80
CA ALA A 129 -9.54 24.60 -7.20
C ALA A 129 -9.66 24.48 -5.67
N LEU A 130 -10.10 23.33 -5.14
CA LEU A 130 -10.21 23.08 -3.70
C LEU A 130 -8.85 23.21 -3.00
N PHE A 131 -7.79 22.59 -3.55
CA PHE A 131 -6.46 22.65 -2.99
C PHE A 131 -5.82 24.05 -3.13
N ARG A 132 -6.05 24.74 -4.26
CA ARG A 132 -5.54 26.11 -4.47
C ARG A 132 -6.18 27.14 -3.54
N GLN A 133 -7.44 26.95 -3.16
CA GLN A 133 -8.17 27.85 -2.25
C GLN A 133 -7.75 27.71 -0.79
N PHE A 134 -6.97 26.68 -0.44
CA PHE A 134 -6.49 26.49 0.92
C PHE A 134 -5.11 27.16 1.08
N PRO A 135 -4.88 27.91 2.17
CA PRO A 135 -3.58 28.58 2.41
C PRO A 135 -2.42 27.58 2.37
N VAL A 136 -1.33 27.98 1.69
CA VAL A 136 -0.16 27.09 1.48
C VAL A 136 0.52 26.78 2.82
N GLU A 137 0.54 27.75 3.71
CA GLU A 137 1.17 27.65 5.05
C GLU A 137 0.45 26.67 5.97
N ARG A 138 -0.79 26.35 5.66
CA ARG A 138 -1.66 25.49 6.48
C ARG A 138 -1.96 24.14 5.87
N LEU A 139 -1.60 23.92 4.62
CA LEU A 139 -1.90 22.68 3.91
C LEU A 139 -0.65 22.07 3.31
N THR A 140 -0.18 21.01 3.92
CA THR A 140 0.81 20.11 3.36
C THR A 140 0.10 19.04 2.53
N VAL A 141 0.52 18.88 1.28
CA VAL A 141 0.13 17.72 0.47
C VAL A 141 1.33 16.79 0.44
N ALA A 142 1.11 15.54 0.85
CA ALA A 142 2.16 14.53 0.90
C ALA A 142 1.75 13.29 0.11
N ALA A 143 2.74 12.54 -0.38
CA ALA A 143 2.55 11.29 -1.08
C ALA A 143 3.52 10.23 -0.56
N VAL A 144 3.13 8.96 -0.64
CA VAL A 144 3.89 7.83 -0.10
C VAL A 144 5.17 7.51 -0.89
N SER A 145 5.31 8.04 -2.10
CA SER A 145 6.48 7.87 -2.99
C SER A 145 6.82 9.15 -3.73
N THR A 146 8.05 9.29 -4.20
CA THR A 146 8.50 10.45 -4.99
C THR A 146 7.79 10.48 -6.35
N THR A 147 7.66 9.34 -6.99
CA THR A 147 6.91 9.18 -8.24
C THR A 147 5.49 9.73 -8.13
N LEU A 148 4.77 9.35 -7.08
CA LEU A 148 3.41 9.83 -6.83
C LEU A 148 3.40 11.33 -6.50
N ALA A 149 4.37 11.82 -5.72
CA ALA A 149 4.49 13.23 -5.36
C ALA A 149 4.67 14.12 -6.60
N LEU A 150 5.54 13.72 -7.54
CA LEU A 150 5.77 14.45 -8.80
C LEU A 150 4.51 14.48 -9.67
N SER A 151 3.83 13.35 -9.83
CA SER A 151 2.57 13.27 -10.59
C SER A 151 1.47 14.16 -9.98
N LEU A 152 1.32 14.15 -8.67
CA LEU A 152 0.34 15.00 -7.97
C LEU A 152 0.72 16.49 -8.04
N ALA A 153 2.00 16.82 -7.92
CA ALA A 153 2.48 18.20 -8.01
C ALA A 153 2.15 18.81 -9.37
N GLN A 154 2.37 18.05 -10.45
CA GLN A 154 1.99 18.45 -11.80
C GLN A 154 0.47 18.64 -11.92
N GLY A 155 -0.32 17.69 -11.40
CA GLY A 155 -1.78 17.75 -11.48
C GLY A 155 -2.42 18.86 -10.65
N LEU A 156 -1.88 19.16 -9.46
CA LEU A 156 -2.40 20.18 -8.53
C LEU A 156 -1.84 21.58 -8.82
N GLY A 157 -0.70 21.68 -9.51
CA GLY A 157 0.01 22.94 -9.70
C GLY A 157 0.52 23.56 -8.38
N ARG A 158 0.95 22.69 -7.43
CA ARG A 158 1.57 23.08 -6.15
C ARG A 158 2.56 22.02 -5.69
N SER A 159 3.45 22.39 -4.76
CA SER A 159 4.40 21.44 -4.17
C SER A 159 3.70 20.29 -3.45
N VAL A 160 4.25 19.09 -3.60
CA VAL A 160 3.82 17.88 -2.89
C VAL A 160 5.06 17.25 -2.26
N GLN A 161 4.99 17.02 -0.96
CA GLN A 161 6.08 16.40 -0.21
C GLN A 161 6.12 14.91 -0.47
N SER A 162 7.29 14.37 -0.79
CA SER A 162 7.49 12.91 -0.81
C SER A 162 7.81 12.43 0.59
N LEU A 163 6.97 11.56 1.15
CA LEU A 163 7.21 10.94 2.44
C LEU A 163 8.17 9.74 2.32
N ARG A 164 8.25 9.12 1.12
CA ARG A 164 9.07 7.92 0.85
C ARG A 164 8.87 6.86 1.95
N VAL A 165 7.64 6.37 2.07
CA VAL A 165 7.28 5.40 3.11
C VAL A 165 8.21 4.20 3.05
N ALA A 166 8.82 3.87 4.18
CA ALA A 166 9.72 2.74 4.35
C ALA A 166 9.28 1.88 5.52
N LEU A 167 9.54 0.58 5.44
CA LEU A 167 9.28 -0.38 6.51
C LEU A 167 10.47 -0.43 7.48
N ASN A 168 10.19 -0.72 8.75
CA ASN A 168 11.24 -0.90 9.76
C ASN A 168 12.01 -2.21 9.51
N PRO A 169 13.30 -2.19 9.13
CA PRO A 169 14.04 -3.41 8.82
C PRO A 169 14.11 -4.39 9.98
N ARG A 170 14.23 -3.89 11.22
CA ARG A 170 14.32 -4.74 12.42
C ARG A 170 13.07 -5.57 12.66
N ALA A 171 11.88 -5.07 12.27
CA ALA A 171 10.65 -5.82 12.42
C ALA A 171 10.61 -7.12 11.57
N PHE A 172 11.43 -7.18 10.52
CA PHE A 172 11.53 -8.37 9.66
C PHE A 172 12.55 -9.39 10.17
N THR A 173 13.65 -8.94 10.80
CA THR A 173 14.64 -9.85 11.38
C THR A 173 14.13 -10.53 12.66
N ASP A 174 13.38 -9.81 13.48
CA ASP A 174 12.97 -10.28 14.81
C ASP A 174 11.83 -11.32 14.77
N HIS A 175 11.07 -11.36 13.67
CA HIS A 175 9.84 -12.17 13.56
C HIS A 175 9.82 -13.12 12.36
N SER A 176 10.89 -13.17 11.56
CA SER A 176 10.99 -14.03 10.39
C SER A 176 11.07 -15.51 10.81
N LEU A 177 10.34 -16.37 10.09
CA LEU A 177 10.60 -17.81 10.11
C LEU A 177 11.86 -18.09 9.28
N ASP A 178 12.54 -19.20 9.55
CA ASP A 178 13.50 -19.72 8.59
C ASP A 178 12.77 -20.31 7.37
N ARG A 179 13.54 -20.64 6.31
CA ARG A 179 12.99 -21.14 5.05
C ARG A 179 12.20 -22.44 5.23
N GLU A 180 12.69 -23.35 6.04
CA GLU A 180 12.04 -24.65 6.27
C GLU A 180 10.73 -24.49 7.03
N GLN A 181 10.74 -23.73 8.11
CA GLN A 181 9.55 -23.40 8.89
C GLN A 181 8.50 -22.67 8.05
N ALA A 182 8.91 -21.72 7.21
CA ALA A 182 8.01 -20.98 6.35
C ALA A 182 7.38 -21.89 5.27
N ARG A 183 8.16 -22.80 4.68
CA ARG A 183 7.65 -23.81 3.75
C ARG A 183 6.72 -24.80 4.43
N GLN A 184 7.04 -25.26 5.62
CA GLN A 184 6.18 -26.13 6.42
C GLN A 184 4.82 -25.46 6.73
N ALA A 185 4.84 -24.17 7.14
CA ALA A 185 3.62 -23.40 7.41
C ALA A 185 2.70 -23.23 6.18
N LEU A 186 3.27 -23.36 4.98
CA LEU A 186 2.57 -23.36 3.70
C LEU A 186 2.37 -24.78 3.13
N SER A 187 2.66 -25.83 3.89
CA SER A 187 2.59 -27.22 3.42
C SER A 187 3.33 -27.46 2.10
N LEU A 188 4.47 -26.82 1.94
CA LEU A 188 5.39 -26.91 0.80
C LEU A 188 6.54 -27.84 1.16
N MET A 189 6.28 -29.16 1.24
CA MET A 189 7.22 -30.17 1.72
C MET A 189 8.19 -30.69 0.64
N GLU A 190 7.99 -30.29 -0.61
CA GLU A 190 8.81 -30.76 -1.72
C GLU A 190 9.94 -29.77 -2.03
N ASP A 191 11.09 -30.31 -2.38
CA ASP A 191 12.18 -29.53 -2.99
C ASP A 191 11.72 -29.06 -4.37
N GLY A 192 11.93 -27.78 -4.66
CA GLY A 192 11.56 -27.18 -5.92
C GLY A 192 11.50 -25.66 -5.85
N LEU A 193 11.40 -25.05 -7.02
CA LEU A 193 11.26 -23.61 -7.19
C LEU A 193 9.90 -23.16 -6.64
N VAL A 194 9.91 -22.28 -5.64
CA VAL A 194 8.72 -21.66 -5.06
C VAL A 194 8.68 -20.19 -5.40
N LEU A 195 7.74 -19.81 -6.24
CA LEU A 195 7.49 -18.43 -6.64
C LEU A 195 6.37 -17.86 -5.79
N GLY A 196 6.64 -16.74 -5.11
CA GLY A 196 5.64 -16.03 -4.31
C GLY A 196 4.97 -14.91 -5.11
N ALA A 197 3.70 -14.66 -4.85
CA ALA A 197 2.99 -13.47 -5.30
C ALA A 197 2.05 -13.01 -4.19
N VAL A 198 2.17 -11.75 -3.76
CA VAL A 198 1.47 -11.25 -2.58
C VAL A 198 0.69 -9.99 -2.92
N GLY A 199 -0.58 -9.95 -2.54
CA GLY A 199 -1.40 -8.77 -2.76
C GLY A 199 -2.89 -9.05 -2.87
N ARG A 200 -3.66 -7.97 -2.98
CA ARG A 200 -5.12 -8.06 -3.14
C ARG A 200 -5.48 -8.62 -4.52
N LEU A 201 -6.38 -9.58 -4.58
CA LEU A 201 -6.80 -10.22 -5.84
C LEU A 201 -7.77 -9.32 -6.62
N VAL A 202 -7.19 -8.30 -7.28
CA VAL A 202 -7.86 -7.31 -8.11
C VAL A 202 -7.10 -7.15 -9.44
N GLU A 203 -7.77 -6.64 -10.47
CA GLU A 203 -7.24 -6.50 -11.83
C GLU A 203 -5.89 -5.76 -11.89
N SER A 204 -5.74 -4.68 -11.10
CA SER A 204 -4.51 -3.87 -11.09
C SER A 204 -3.26 -4.61 -10.59
N LYS A 205 -3.40 -5.81 -10.00
CA LYS A 205 -2.28 -6.63 -9.51
C LYS A 205 -1.76 -7.66 -10.52
N GLY A 206 -2.43 -7.85 -11.66
CA GLY A 206 -1.93 -8.63 -12.78
C GLY A 206 -1.84 -10.15 -12.57
N PHE A 207 -2.47 -10.71 -11.52
CA PHE A 207 -2.38 -12.14 -11.22
C PHE A 207 -2.93 -13.03 -12.32
N GLU A 208 -3.91 -12.55 -13.09
CA GLU A 208 -4.46 -13.29 -14.24
C GLU A 208 -3.37 -13.56 -15.28
N MET A 209 -2.63 -12.55 -15.69
CA MET A 209 -1.51 -12.67 -16.62
C MET A 209 -0.39 -13.53 -16.03
N LEU A 210 -0.07 -13.37 -14.74
CA LEU A 210 0.96 -14.16 -14.08
C LEU A 210 0.67 -15.66 -14.11
N ILE A 211 -0.58 -16.07 -13.84
CA ILE A 211 -0.98 -17.48 -13.89
C ILE A 211 -0.89 -18.01 -15.33
N GLN A 212 -1.23 -17.20 -16.34
CA GLN A 212 -1.07 -17.56 -17.74
C GLN A 212 0.40 -17.73 -18.13
N ALA A 213 1.28 -16.84 -17.68
CA ALA A 213 2.70 -16.94 -17.91
C ALA A 213 3.27 -18.19 -17.24
N PHE A 214 2.97 -18.40 -15.96
CA PHE A 214 3.40 -19.56 -15.19
C PHE A 214 3.02 -20.89 -15.88
N ALA A 215 1.79 -21.01 -16.37
CA ALA A 215 1.31 -22.21 -17.05
C ALA A 215 2.08 -22.56 -18.33
N ARG A 216 2.82 -21.62 -18.93
CA ARG A 216 3.60 -21.79 -20.15
C ARG A 216 5.05 -22.17 -19.90
N THR A 217 5.52 -22.14 -18.66
CA THR A 217 6.92 -22.34 -18.31
C THR A 217 7.32 -23.81 -18.26
N ARG A 218 8.59 -24.07 -18.52
CA ARG A 218 9.21 -25.39 -18.28
C ARG A 218 9.36 -25.65 -16.78
N ALA A 219 9.51 -24.61 -15.97
CA ALA A 219 9.60 -24.69 -14.53
C ALA A 219 8.40 -25.42 -13.90
N VAL A 220 7.18 -25.25 -14.43
CA VAL A 220 5.99 -26.02 -14.00
C VAL A 220 6.19 -27.53 -14.17
N GLN A 221 6.74 -27.96 -15.31
CA GLN A 221 7.01 -29.39 -15.59
C GLN A 221 8.10 -29.94 -14.66
N GLN A 222 9.01 -29.09 -14.22
CA GLN A 222 10.09 -29.41 -13.27
C GLN A 222 9.65 -29.31 -11.80
N GLY A 223 8.37 -29.13 -11.53
CA GLY A 223 7.83 -29.11 -10.17
C GLY A 223 7.71 -27.74 -9.50
N ALA A 224 7.95 -26.65 -10.22
CA ALA A 224 7.76 -25.31 -9.67
C ALA A 224 6.34 -25.08 -9.15
N ARG A 225 6.24 -24.25 -8.12
CA ARG A 225 4.97 -23.86 -7.49
C ARG A 225 4.82 -22.34 -7.49
N LEU A 226 3.60 -21.86 -7.76
CA LEU A 226 3.21 -20.47 -7.59
C LEU A 226 2.31 -20.35 -6.34
N VAL A 227 2.78 -19.63 -5.35
CA VAL A 227 2.09 -19.38 -4.08
C VAL A 227 1.53 -17.97 -4.08
N ILE A 228 0.22 -17.85 -3.94
CA ILE A 228 -0.48 -16.55 -3.92
C ILE A 228 -1.02 -16.30 -2.51
N LEU A 229 -0.46 -15.26 -1.85
CA LEU A 229 -0.94 -14.77 -0.55
C LEU A 229 -1.80 -13.53 -0.78
N GLY A 230 -3.05 -13.60 -0.42
CA GLY A 230 -3.99 -12.50 -0.55
C GLY A 230 -5.39 -12.94 -0.88
N ASP A 231 -6.33 -12.01 -0.80
CA ASP A 231 -7.73 -12.24 -1.11
C ASP A 231 -8.31 -11.08 -1.92
N GLY A 232 -9.46 -11.30 -2.54
CA GLY A 232 -10.14 -10.28 -3.32
C GLY A 232 -11.21 -10.83 -4.26
N PRO A 233 -11.92 -9.92 -4.95
CA PRO A 233 -13.07 -10.30 -5.78
C PRO A 233 -12.73 -11.24 -6.93
N LEU A 234 -11.47 -11.29 -7.38
CA LEU A 234 -11.06 -12.15 -8.50
C LEU A 234 -10.65 -13.57 -8.07
N ARG A 235 -10.66 -13.92 -6.76
CA ARG A 235 -10.17 -15.21 -6.28
C ARG A 235 -10.76 -16.40 -7.03
N GLY A 236 -12.08 -16.50 -7.08
CA GLY A 236 -12.74 -17.64 -7.76
C GLY A 236 -12.43 -17.73 -9.26
N GLN A 237 -12.31 -16.58 -9.93
CA GLN A 237 -11.90 -16.51 -11.34
C GLN A 237 -10.47 -17.00 -11.55
N LEU A 238 -9.53 -16.58 -10.71
CA LEU A 238 -8.11 -16.97 -10.78
C LEU A 238 -7.93 -18.46 -10.49
N GLU A 239 -8.63 -19.00 -9.51
CA GLU A 239 -8.63 -20.45 -9.20
C GLU A 239 -9.21 -21.26 -10.38
N ALA A 240 -10.31 -20.81 -10.99
CA ALA A 240 -10.88 -21.46 -12.18
C ALA A 240 -9.92 -21.42 -13.37
N GLN A 241 -9.25 -20.27 -13.58
CA GLN A 241 -8.26 -20.10 -14.63
C GLN A 241 -7.06 -21.06 -14.45
N ALA A 242 -6.50 -21.17 -13.23
CA ALA A 242 -5.41 -22.09 -12.95
C ALA A 242 -5.78 -23.55 -13.29
N ARG A 243 -7.02 -23.96 -12.93
CA ARG A 243 -7.54 -25.28 -13.30
C ARG A 243 -7.69 -25.46 -14.80
N SER A 244 -8.25 -24.49 -15.52
CA SER A 244 -8.45 -24.59 -16.97
C SER A 244 -7.14 -24.64 -17.76
N LEU A 245 -6.06 -24.06 -17.21
CA LEU A 245 -4.72 -24.10 -17.78
C LEU A 245 -3.92 -25.35 -17.35
N GLY A 246 -4.51 -26.25 -16.59
CA GLY A 246 -3.86 -27.50 -16.15
C GLY A 246 -2.80 -27.32 -15.05
N VAL A 247 -2.77 -26.16 -14.40
CA VAL A 247 -1.79 -25.86 -13.33
C VAL A 247 -2.43 -25.69 -11.95
N GLY A 248 -3.68 -26.12 -11.77
CA GLY A 248 -4.42 -25.98 -10.52
C GLY A 248 -3.71 -26.59 -9.30
N ASP A 249 -2.97 -27.70 -9.49
CA ASP A 249 -2.19 -28.34 -8.42
C ASP A 249 -0.85 -27.64 -8.15
N ARG A 250 -0.39 -26.78 -9.04
CA ARG A 250 0.86 -26.04 -8.94
C ARG A 250 0.66 -24.59 -8.47
N VAL A 251 -0.56 -24.06 -8.55
CA VAL A 251 -0.91 -22.72 -8.06
C VAL A 251 -1.70 -22.84 -6.76
N ARG A 252 -1.16 -22.30 -5.67
CA ARG A 252 -1.76 -22.37 -4.34
C ARG A 252 -2.23 -21.00 -3.87
N PHE A 253 -3.52 -20.90 -3.48
CA PHE A 253 -4.14 -19.69 -2.94
C PHE A 253 -4.36 -19.84 -1.43
N TYR A 254 -3.63 -19.08 -0.62
CA TYR A 254 -3.72 -19.18 0.85
C TYR A 254 -4.65 -18.13 1.48
N GLY A 255 -5.25 -17.25 0.67
CA GLY A 255 -6.10 -16.19 1.18
C GLY A 255 -5.31 -15.08 1.87
N HIS A 256 -6.03 -14.23 2.59
CA HIS A 256 -5.41 -13.17 3.40
C HIS A 256 -4.74 -13.80 4.64
N ARG A 257 -3.46 -13.47 4.84
CA ARG A 257 -2.65 -13.94 5.97
C ARG A 257 -2.11 -12.74 6.73
N GLU A 258 -2.46 -12.62 8.01
CA GLU A 258 -1.93 -11.56 8.89
C GLU A 258 -0.45 -11.76 9.18
N ASP A 259 0.02 -13.00 9.15
CA ASP A 259 1.41 -13.42 9.35
C ASP A 259 2.21 -13.49 8.03
N SER A 260 1.71 -12.91 6.92
CA SER A 260 2.33 -13.00 5.59
C SER A 260 3.83 -12.62 5.59
N ILE A 261 4.23 -11.63 6.37
CA ILE A 261 5.62 -11.19 6.49
C ILE A 261 6.55 -12.34 6.92
N ARG A 262 6.07 -13.21 7.82
CA ARG A 262 6.84 -14.35 8.31
C ARG A 262 7.01 -15.45 7.26
N LEU A 263 6.17 -15.47 6.23
CA LEU A 263 6.10 -16.52 5.22
C LEU A 263 6.97 -16.22 3.98
N TYR A 264 7.48 -15.00 3.82
CA TYR A 264 8.32 -14.65 2.67
C TYR A 264 9.53 -15.59 2.48
N PRO A 265 10.24 -16.04 3.55
CA PRO A 265 11.39 -16.93 3.36
C PRO A 265 11.05 -18.27 2.70
N ALA A 266 9.78 -18.64 2.57
CA ALA A 266 9.36 -19.80 1.80
C ALA A 266 9.61 -19.66 0.29
N PHE A 267 9.71 -18.43 -0.21
CA PHE A 267 9.82 -18.12 -1.64
C PHE A 267 11.29 -18.02 -2.07
N ASP A 268 11.58 -18.54 -3.25
CA ASP A 268 12.87 -18.31 -3.93
C ASP A 268 12.89 -16.96 -4.64
N TRP A 269 11.74 -16.57 -5.19
CA TRP A 269 11.51 -15.28 -5.85
C TRP A 269 10.12 -14.77 -5.55
N LEU A 270 9.99 -13.45 -5.45
CA LEU A 270 8.68 -12.79 -5.43
C LEU A 270 8.38 -12.16 -6.79
N LEU A 271 7.19 -12.41 -7.31
CA LEU A 271 6.71 -11.90 -8.58
C LEU A 271 5.63 -10.82 -8.35
N LEU A 272 5.86 -9.61 -8.86
CA LEU A 272 4.97 -8.45 -8.72
C LEU A 272 4.50 -7.94 -10.10
N PRO A 273 3.50 -8.59 -10.73
CA PRO A 273 3.04 -8.24 -12.07
C PRO A 273 2.03 -7.07 -12.07
N SER A 274 2.16 -6.15 -11.13
CA SER A 274 1.21 -5.05 -10.94
C SER A 274 1.17 -4.13 -12.16
N ARG A 275 -0.04 -3.74 -12.58
CA ARG A 275 -0.29 -2.73 -13.63
C ARG A 275 -0.17 -1.30 -13.08
N SER A 276 -0.39 -1.12 -11.79
CA SER A 276 -0.25 0.16 -11.12
C SER A 276 -0.02 0.00 -9.63
N GLU A 277 0.82 0.86 -9.06
CA GLU A 277 1.12 0.91 -7.63
C GLU A 277 1.27 2.35 -7.15
N GLY A 278 0.93 2.58 -5.88
CA GLY A 278 1.24 3.84 -5.22
C GLY A 278 2.63 3.85 -4.59
N LEU A 279 3.03 2.72 -4.02
CA LEU A 279 4.34 2.48 -3.43
C LEU A 279 4.81 1.04 -3.67
N GLY A 280 3.93 0.03 -3.43
CA GLY A 280 4.31 -1.38 -3.51
C GLY A 280 5.08 -1.85 -2.27
N LEU A 281 4.47 -1.74 -1.08
CA LEU A 281 5.07 -2.20 0.19
C LEU A 281 5.52 -3.66 0.12
N VAL A 282 4.82 -4.50 -0.64
CA VAL A 282 5.15 -5.90 -0.87
C VAL A 282 6.56 -6.09 -1.44
N LEU A 283 7.05 -5.16 -2.27
CA LEU A 283 8.43 -5.16 -2.74
C LEU A 283 9.41 -5.00 -1.56
N GLN A 284 9.15 -4.02 -0.69
CA GLN A 284 10.00 -3.81 0.50
C GLN A 284 9.94 -5.01 1.43
N GLU A 285 8.76 -5.58 1.66
CA GLU A 285 8.57 -6.77 2.49
C GLU A 285 9.42 -7.95 2.00
N ALA A 286 9.44 -8.21 0.70
CA ALA A 286 10.25 -9.27 0.10
C ALA A 286 11.75 -9.01 0.27
N VAL A 287 12.21 -7.81 -0.12
CA VAL A 287 13.63 -7.44 -0.01
C VAL A 287 14.11 -7.50 1.43
N LEU A 288 13.31 -7.01 2.39
CA LEU A 288 13.60 -7.08 3.82
C LEU A 288 13.64 -8.52 4.35
N SER A 289 12.90 -9.42 3.72
CA SER A 289 12.93 -10.87 4.01
C SER A 289 14.00 -11.62 3.21
N LYS A 290 14.91 -10.90 2.54
CA LYS A 290 15.98 -11.45 1.67
C LYS A 290 15.47 -12.31 0.52
N VAL A 291 14.28 -12.01 0.02
CA VAL A 291 13.67 -12.63 -1.15
C VAL A 291 13.80 -11.68 -2.34
N PRO A 292 14.47 -12.09 -3.43
CA PRO A 292 14.62 -11.25 -4.60
C PRO A 292 13.29 -11.06 -5.34
N VAL A 293 13.14 -9.90 -5.98
CA VAL A 293 11.89 -9.49 -6.62
C VAL A 293 12.09 -9.37 -8.12
N VAL A 294 11.13 -9.93 -8.87
CA VAL A 294 10.86 -9.59 -10.28
C VAL A 294 9.57 -8.78 -10.31
N CYS A 295 9.57 -7.63 -10.96
CA CYS A 295 8.41 -6.74 -10.94
C CYS A 295 8.14 -6.10 -12.31
N SER A 296 6.91 -5.63 -12.48
CA SER A 296 6.55 -4.82 -13.64
C SER A 296 7.42 -3.55 -13.71
N ASP A 297 7.69 -3.07 -14.93
CA ASP A 297 8.41 -1.82 -15.15
C ASP A 297 7.55 -0.61 -14.80
N LEU A 298 7.41 -0.35 -13.51
CA LEU A 298 6.70 0.80 -12.97
C LEU A 298 7.68 1.81 -12.38
N PRO A 299 7.46 3.11 -12.60
CA PRO A 299 8.35 4.16 -12.06
C PRO A 299 8.55 4.06 -10.55
N VAL A 300 7.53 3.64 -9.79
CA VAL A 300 7.60 3.48 -8.33
C VAL A 300 8.48 2.30 -7.90
N PHE A 301 8.61 1.27 -8.71
CA PHE A 301 9.54 0.16 -8.45
C PHE A 301 10.97 0.54 -8.82
N ARG A 302 11.15 1.28 -9.92
CA ARG A 302 12.45 1.87 -10.28
C ARG A 302 12.93 2.87 -9.23
N GLU A 303 12.03 3.65 -8.62
CA GLU A 303 12.37 4.54 -7.49
C GLU A 303 13.00 3.77 -6.31
N GLN A 304 12.60 2.51 -6.10
CA GLN A 304 13.02 1.72 -4.95
C GLN A 304 14.27 0.86 -5.22
N LEU A 305 14.39 0.27 -6.40
CA LEU A 305 15.45 -0.69 -6.71
C LEU A 305 16.47 -0.18 -7.75
N ALA A 306 16.24 0.97 -8.37
CA ALA A 306 17.10 1.54 -9.39
C ALA A 306 17.57 0.46 -10.40
N ASP A 307 18.87 0.32 -10.65
CA ASP A 307 19.42 -0.66 -11.59
C ASP A 307 19.46 -2.11 -11.04
N ALA A 308 19.27 -2.30 -9.73
CA ALA A 308 19.19 -3.64 -9.12
C ALA A 308 17.86 -4.35 -9.39
N GLY A 309 16.82 -3.63 -9.86
CA GLY A 309 15.54 -4.21 -10.16
C GLY A 309 15.54 -5.09 -11.40
N ARG A 310 14.76 -6.17 -11.37
CA ARG A 310 14.45 -6.97 -12.55
C ARG A 310 13.05 -6.59 -13.04
N TYR A 311 13.01 -5.75 -14.08
CA TYR A 311 11.80 -5.11 -14.57
C TYR A 311 11.31 -5.74 -15.84
N LEU A 312 10.00 -6.00 -15.90
CA LEU A 312 9.34 -6.55 -17.08
C LEU A 312 8.21 -5.63 -17.55
N PRO A 313 7.93 -5.58 -18.87
CA PRO A 313 6.76 -4.89 -19.35
C PRO A 313 5.48 -5.40 -18.66
N THR A 314 4.56 -4.49 -18.37
CA THR A 314 3.23 -4.87 -17.90
C THR A 314 2.51 -5.64 -18.98
N ASP A 315 1.85 -6.74 -18.59
CA ASP A 315 1.04 -7.57 -19.49
C ASP A 315 1.80 -8.28 -20.62
N ASP A 316 3.14 -8.32 -20.60
CA ASP A 316 3.94 -9.13 -21.53
C ASP A 316 4.08 -10.56 -21.02
N LEU A 317 3.15 -11.39 -21.42
CA LEU A 317 3.03 -12.78 -20.99
C LEU A 317 4.29 -13.61 -21.28
N TYR A 318 4.95 -13.38 -22.44
CA TYR A 318 6.12 -14.15 -22.84
C TYR A 318 7.36 -13.73 -22.05
N ALA A 319 7.59 -12.43 -21.86
CA ALA A 319 8.67 -11.94 -21.04
C ALA A 319 8.56 -12.45 -19.58
N TRP A 320 7.33 -12.53 -19.05
CA TRP A 320 7.10 -13.10 -17.72
C TRP A 320 7.34 -14.61 -17.69
N ALA A 321 6.96 -15.36 -18.70
CA ALA A 321 7.21 -16.80 -18.79
C ALA A 321 8.73 -17.10 -18.86
N ASP A 322 9.46 -16.39 -19.72
CA ASP A 322 10.92 -16.56 -19.88
C ASP A 322 11.65 -16.26 -18.56
N VAL A 323 11.27 -15.18 -17.88
CA VAL A 323 11.87 -14.83 -16.57
C VAL A 323 11.58 -15.86 -15.49
N ILE A 324 10.37 -16.44 -15.47
CA ILE A 324 10.04 -17.51 -14.52
C ILE A 324 10.93 -18.75 -14.76
N ASP A 325 11.17 -19.12 -16.01
CA ASP A 325 12.09 -20.21 -16.33
C ASP A 325 13.54 -19.88 -15.92
N ASP A 326 13.97 -18.64 -16.13
CA ASP A 326 15.31 -18.18 -15.69
C ASP A 326 15.49 -18.20 -14.17
N CYS A 327 14.45 -17.94 -13.39
CA CYS A 327 14.51 -17.95 -11.92
C CYS A 327 15.03 -19.28 -11.34
N ALA A 328 14.84 -20.38 -12.06
CA ALA A 328 15.34 -21.69 -11.65
C ALA A 328 16.88 -21.81 -11.68
N PHE A 329 17.56 -20.98 -12.49
CA PHE A 329 18.99 -21.07 -12.76
C PHE A 329 19.79 -19.89 -12.22
N GLN A 330 19.12 -18.84 -11.71
CA GLN A 330 19.79 -17.66 -11.20
C GLN A 330 20.08 -17.74 -9.71
N ASP A 331 21.17 -17.11 -9.28
CA ASP A 331 21.51 -16.96 -7.87
C ASP A 331 20.56 -15.95 -7.21
N ALA A 332 19.52 -16.48 -6.58
CA ALA A 332 18.53 -15.71 -5.82
C ALA A 332 19.16 -14.91 -4.68
N GLY A 333 20.17 -15.49 -3.99
CA GLY A 333 20.85 -14.84 -2.87
C GLY A 333 21.67 -13.62 -3.29
N ALA A 334 22.41 -13.74 -4.39
CA ALA A 334 23.16 -12.61 -4.97
C ALA A 334 22.20 -11.48 -5.38
N LYS A 335 21.10 -11.80 -6.07
CA LYS A 335 20.10 -10.81 -6.48
C LYS A 335 19.39 -10.16 -5.28
N ALA A 336 19.05 -10.92 -4.25
CA ALA A 336 18.47 -10.37 -3.03
C ALA A 336 19.43 -9.38 -2.33
N SER A 337 20.73 -9.70 -2.30
CA SER A 337 21.75 -8.83 -1.72
C SER A 337 21.90 -7.52 -2.51
N GLU A 338 21.89 -7.58 -3.83
CA GLU A 338 21.94 -6.41 -4.72
C GLU A 338 20.72 -5.50 -4.48
N GLN A 339 19.53 -6.08 -4.43
CA GLN A 339 18.28 -5.34 -4.20
C GLN A 339 18.20 -4.75 -2.79
N TRP A 340 18.74 -5.44 -1.79
CA TRP A 340 18.86 -4.91 -0.44
C TRP A 340 19.74 -3.65 -0.40
N GLN A 341 20.89 -3.68 -1.06
CA GLN A 341 21.77 -2.51 -1.14
C GLN A 341 21.09 -1.33 -1.83
N ALA A 342 20.39 -1.58 -2.94
CA ALA A 342 19.67 -0.55 -3.69
C ALA A 342 18.51 0.06 -2.89
N LEU A 343 17.73 -0.77 -2.17
CA LEU A 343 16.63 -0.29 -1.33
C LEU A 343 17.12 0.56 -0.16
N ALA A 344 18.34 0.30 0.32
CA ALA A 344 18.97 0.99 1.47
C ALA A 344 18.02 1.13 2.68
N PRO A 345 17.53 0.00 3.26
CA PRO A 345 16.38 0.01 4.19
C PRO A 345 16.59 0.88 5.42
N GLU A 346 17.79 0.86 6.02
CA GLU A 346 18.09 1.65 7.24
C GLU A 346 18.00 3.15 6.97
N GLN A 347 18.57 3.60 5.84
CA GLN A 347 18.51 5.00 5.43
C GLN A 347 17.08 5.42 5.07
N GLY A 348 16.37 4.57 4.34
CA GLY A 348 14.96 4.76 4.00
C GLY A 348 14.09 4.92 5.25
N TRP A 349 14.28 4.02 6.23
CA TRP A 349 13.55 4.07 7.49
C TRP A 349 13.84 5.34 8.30
N GLN A 350 15.10 5.76 8.39
CA GLN A 350 15.46 7.00 9.08
C GLN A 350 14.84 8.24 8.41
N ALA A 351 14.90 8.31 7.07
CA ALA A 351 14.28 9.40 6.32
C ALA A 351 12.76 9.43 6.50
N PHE A 352 12.11 8.26 6.46
CA PHE A 352 10.67 8.14 6.70
C PHE A 352 10.28 8.59 8.12
N ARG A 353 11.04 8.21 9.13
CA ARG A 353 10.80 8.65 10.53
C ARG A 353 10.87 10.17 10.66
N SER A 354 11.94 10.78 10.14
CA SER A 354 12.12 12.23 10.18
C SER A 354 11.02 12.95 9.41
N GLY A 355 10.66 12.47 8.22
CA GLY A 355 9.56 13.01 7.43
C GLY A 355 8.20 12.90 8.13
N SER A 356 7.93 11.77 8.78
CA SER A 356 6.70 11.55 9.54
C SER A 356 6.58 12.49 10.73
N ALA A 357 7.66 12.66 11.49
CA ALA A 357 7.70 13.63 12.60
C ALA A 357 7.45 15.06 12.11
N SER A 358 8.06 15.45 10.98
CA SER A 358 7.85 16.77 10.38
C SER A 358 6.40 17.01 9.93
N LEU A 359 5.72 15.99 9.38
CA LEU A 359 4.30 16.11 8.99
C LEU A 359 3.36 16.33 10.17
N LEU A 360 3.76 15.90 11.36
CA LEU A 360 2.98 15.98 12.60
C LEU A 360 3.44 17.11 13.52
N ALA A 361 4.51 17.84 13.17
CA ALA A 361 4.92 19.04 13.88
C ALA A 361 3.96 20.19 13.58
N ARG A 362 3.83 21.13 14.55
CA ARG A 362 3.01 22.34 14.43
C ARG A 362 3.82 23.47 13.82
#